data_a5bc648c17d51c4c5e6d8fcbb6939947
#
_entry.id   a5bc648c17d51c4c5e6d8fcbb6939947
#
_cell.length_a   1.000
_cell.length_b   1.000
_cell.length_c   1.000
_cell.angle_alpha   90.00
_cell.angle_beta   90.00
_cell.angle_gamma   90.00
#
_symmetry.space_group_name_H-M   'P 1'
#
loop_
_entity.id
_entity.type
_entity.pdbx_description
1 polymer ?
#
loop_
_entity_poly.entity_id
_entity_poly.type
_entity_poly.pdbx_seq_one_letter_code
_entity_poly.pdbx_strand_id
1 'polypeptide(L)'
;ILQYLMLYIMLIFCQTHVYRLYIRPNLTVHVGLAILFLIIGVVNFGKKMKRPFWMCIFLLAAVFLVRFINGGVGIVFWVEMAAKILITYIAILIDPEHFLTRFVKIITFFAAISIVGWLQQIAGLNIMQKIGMVNNDFYTTVTWDKGYVEETQRKIYGLLFYVTTEFEIKRNMSIFTEPGIYQMVLNAAIFVVAFCNKLIELNRKEIKKIYLILTIALITTQSTSGYFGYAVIVLGVLLTRSADTRTIKNYIYIILMIGLVVLVGDYSIRGNDSLIY
;
A
#
# COMPACT_ATOMS: atom_id res chain seq x y z
N ILE A 1 4.10 17.13 13.37
CA ILE A 1 2.86 17.32 12.59
C ILE A 1 3.18 17.37 11.09
N LEU A 2 4.09 18.22 10.61
CA LEU A 2 4.40 18.38 9.18
C LEU A 2 4.75 17.05 8.50
N GLN A 3 5.58 16.21 9.12
CA GLN A 3 5.96 14.92 8.52
C GLN A 3 4.78 13.95 8.43
N TYR A 4 3.84 13.94 9.39
CA TYR A 4 2.62 13.14 9.27
C TYR A 4 1.74 13.60 8.12
N LEU A 5 1.62 14.91 7.90
CA LEU A 5 0.92 15.46 6.75
C LEU A 5 1.59 15.02 5.44
N MET A 6 2.92 15.11 5.36
CA MET A 6 3.67 14.68 4.19
C MET A 6 3.56 13.18 3.93
N LEU A 7 3.59 12.36 4.99
CA LEU A 7 3.35 10.92 4.89
C LEU A 7 1.93 10.62 4.39
N TYR A 8 0.93 11.35 4.86
CA TYR A 8 -0.43 11.19 4.36
C TYR A 8 -0.55 11.56 2.89
N ILE A 9 0.06 12.68 2.46
CA ILE A 9 0.12 13.07 1.05
C ILE A 9 0.84 11.99 0.23
N MET A 10 1.97 11.47 0.70
CA MET A 10 2.67 10.37 0.06
C MET A 10 1.76 9.13 -0.11
N LEU A 11 0.98 8.78 0.92
CA LEU A 11 0.03 7.68 0.84
C LEU A 11 -1.08 7.94 -0.17
N ILE A 12 -1.59 9.18 -0.26
CA ILE A 12 -2.57 9.55 -1.28
C ILE A 12 -2.04 9.22 -2.68
N PHE A 13 -0.77 9.53 -2.96
CA PHE A 13 -0.14 9.22 -4.25
C PHE A 13 0.13 7.73 -4.48
N CYS A 14 0.01 6.87 -3.47
CA CYS A 14 0.09 5.41 -3.58
C CYS A 14 -1.20 4.77 -4.12
N GLN A 15 -1.82 5.35 -5.13
CA GLN A 15 -3.03 4.85 -5.78
C GLN A 15 -4.25 4.73 -4.83
N THR A 16 -4.52 5.80 -4.09
CA THR A 16 -5.79 5.92 -3.39
C THR A 16 -6.92 6.32 -4.34
N HIS A 17 -8.17 6.16 -3.88
CA HIS A 17 -9.32 6.66 -4.64
C HIS A 17 -9.28 8.18 -4.86
N VAL A 18 -8.84 8.94 -3.85
CA VAL A 18 -8.63 10.39 -3.97
C VAL A 18 -7.65 10.71 -5.11
N TYR A 19 -6.53 10.01 -5.15
CA TYR A 19 -5.55 10.18 -6.20
C TYR A 19 -6.14 9.89 -7.58
N ARG A 20 -6.79 8.75 -7.72
CA ARG A 20 -7.32 8.28 -9.01
C ARG A 20 -8.43 9.17 -9.55
N LEU A 21 -9.34 9.67 -8.69
CA LEU A 21 -10.48 10.45 -9.10
C LEU A 21 -10.15 11.93 -9.33
N TYR A 22 -9.33 12.53 -8.47
CA TYR A 22 -9.17 13.99 -8.45
C TYR A 22 -7.78 14.47 -8.89
N ILE A 23 -6.74 13.68 -8.64
CA ILE A 23 -5.36 14.11 -8.90
C ILE A 23 -4.87 13.60 -10.25
N ARG A 24 -5.01 12.31 -10.51
CA ARG A 24 -4.48 11.65 -11.70
C ARG A 24 -4.99 12.23 -13.02
N PRO A 25 -6.27 12.61 -13.18
CA PRO A 25 -6.76 13.20 -14.41
C PRO A 25 -6.16 14.60 -14.72
N ASN A 26 -5.63 15.28 -13.70
CA ASN A 26 -5.17 16.66 -13.79
C ASN A 26 -3.65 16.77 -13.77
N LEU A 27 -3.01 16.81 -14.94
CA LEU A 27 -1.56 16.98 -15.06
C LEU A 27 -1.06 18.25 -14.35
N THR A 28 -1.81 19.34 -14.42
CA THR A 28 -1.50 20.62 -13.74
C THR A 28 -1.38 20.47 -12.24
N VAL A 29 -2.20 19.63 -11.61
CA VAL A 29 -2.13 19.35 -10.17
C VAL A 29 -0.83 18.60 -9.82
N HIS A 30 -0.42 17.63 -10.63
CA HIS A 30 0.85 16.92 -10.42
C HIS A 30 2.05 17.85 -10.55
N VAL A 31 2.08 18.67 -11.61
CA VAL A 31 3.16 19.63 -11.83
C VAL A 31 3.18 20.67 -10.70
N GLY A 32 2.03 21.22 -10.33
CA GLY A 32 1.94 22.19 -9.24
C GLY A 32 2.41 21.64 -7.90
N LEU A 33 2.00 20.42 -7.56
CA LEU A 33 2.46 19.76 -6.33
C LEU A 33 3.95 19.41 -6.39
N ALA A 34 4.46 18.93 -7.52
CA ALA A 34 5.89 18.65 -7.69
C ALA A 34 6.74 19.90 -7.51
N ILE A 35 6.33 21.03 -8.10
CA ILE A 35 7.01 22.33 -7.94
C ILE A 35 6.93 22.79 -6.48
N LEU A 36 5.76 22.75 -5.85
CA LEU A 36 5.58 23.11 -4.44
C LEU A 36 6.53 22.32 -3.54
N PHE A 37 6.58 21.02 -3.71
CA PHE A 37 7.45 20.15 -2.92
C PHE A 37 8.92 20.37 -3.24
N LEU A 38 9.26 20.65 -4.49
CA LEU A 38 10.63 21.01 -4.85
C LEU A 38 11.07 22.30 -4.13
N ILE A 39 10.21 23.32 -4.13
CA ILE A 39 10.47 24.59 -3.42
C ILE A 39 10.65 24.33 -1.92
N ILE A 40 9.72 23.58 -1.29
CA ILE A 40 9.84 23.23 0.13
C ILE A 40 11.16 22.47 0.39
N GLY A 41 11.52 21.52 -0.47
CA GLY A 41 12.74 20.75 -0.35
C GLY A 41 14.01 21.62 -0.45
N VAL A 42 14.09 22.46 -1.47
CA VAL A 42 15.24 23.32 -1.71
C VAL A 42 15.40 24.38 -0.60
N VAL A 43 14.32 25.05 -0.23
CA VAL A 43 14.36 26.14 0.78
C VAL A 43 14.73 25.59 2.16
N ASN A 44 14.14 24.47 2.58
CA ASN A 44 14.32 23.98 3.95
C ASN A 44 15.47 22.96 4.08
N PHE A 45 15.85 22.26 3.02
CA PHE A 45 16.73 21.10 3.10
C PHE A 45 17.87 21.10 2.07
N GLY A 46 18.07 22.19 1.31
CA GLY A 46 19.01 22.23 0.19
C GLY A 46 20.43 21.73 0.50
N LYS A 47 20.95 22.00 1.70
CA LYS A 47 22.26 21.50 2.16
C LYS A 47 22.29 19.99 2.44
N LYS A 48 21.15 19.37 2.80
CA LYS A 48 21.02 17.95 3.12
C LYS A 48 20.70 17.09 1.90
N MET A 49 20.36 17.70 0.77
CA MET A 49 19.84 17.00 -0.43
C MET A 49 20.90 16.22 -1.24
N LYS A 50 22.19 16.39 -1.01
CA LYS A 50 23.22 15.96 -1.97
C LYS A 50 23.28 14.45 -2.27
N ARG A 51 23.36 13.57 -1.29
CA ARG A 51 23.53 12.12 -1.53
C ARG A 51 22.22 11.39 -1.89
N PRO A 52 21.12 11.54 -1.12
CA PRO A 52 19.87 10.85 -1.44
C PRO A 52 19.25 11.33 -2.77
N PHE A 53 19.53 12.55 -3.21
CA PHE A 53 19.06 13.06 -4.49
C PHE A 53 19.54 12.22 -5.69
N TRP A 54 20.81 11.79 -5.69
CA TRP A 54 21.34 10.91 -6.73
C TRP A 54 20.65 9.54 -6.75
N MET A 55 20.23 9.03 -5.59
CA MET A 55 19.44 7.80 -5.53
C MET A 55 18.07 7.98 -6.20
N CYS A 56 17.43 9.14 -6.00
CA CYS A 56 16.16 9.43 -6.67
C CYS A 56 16.32 9.52 -8.19
N ILE A 57 17.40 10.15 -8.68
CA ILE A 57 17.73 10.20 -10.11
C ILE A 57 18.00 8.80 -10.65
N PHE A 58 18.75 7.97 -9.92
CA PHE A 58 19.01 6.58 -10.30
C PHE A 58 17.73 5.76 -10.39
N LEU A 59 16.81 5.88 -9.41
CA LEU A 59 15.51 5.22 -9.43
C LEU A 59 14.66 5.66 -10.61
N LEU A 60 14.63 6.97 -10.89
CA LEU A 60 13.93 7.51 -12.07
C LEU A 60 14.51 6.95 -13.36
N ALA A 61 15.84 6.90 -13.49
CA ALA A 61 16.51 6.34 -14.66
C ALA A 61 16.23 4.83 -14.81
N ALA A 62 16.22 4.07 -13.72
CA ALA A 62 15.87 2.66 -13.73
C ALA A 62 14.43 2.42 -14.18
N VAL A 63 13.48 3.18 -13.65
CA VAL A 63 12.06 3.13 -14.09
C VAL A 63 11.95 3.53 -15.56
N PHE A 64 12.71 4.55 -15.99
CA PHE A 64 12.76 4.97 -17.40
C PHE A 64 13.21 3.81 -18.29
N LEU A 65 14.33 3.19 -17.96
CA LEU A 65 14.91 2.09 -18.75
C LEU A 65 13.91 0.93 -18.90
N VAL A 66 13.32 0.47 -17.79
CA VAL A 66 12.35 -0.63 -17.79
C VAL A 66 11.13 -0.29 -18.67
N ARG A 67 10.63 0.93 -18.58
CA ARG A 67 9.45 1.34 -19.37
C ARG A 67 9.77 1.59 -20.84
N PHE A 68 10.97 2.09 -21.13
CA PHE A 68 11.43 2.28 -22.51
C PHE A 68 11.51 0.94 -23.24
N ILE A 69 12.06 -0.09 -22.57
CA ILE A 69 12.16 -1.46 -23.11
C ILE A 69 10.76 -2.05 -23.36
N ASN A 70 9.79 -1.76 -22.50
CA ASN A 70 8.42 -2.29 -22.59
C ASN A 70 7.45 -1.47 -23.46
N GLY A 71 7.95 -0.66 -24.39
CA GLY A 71 7.11 0.00 -25.39
C GLY A 71 6.74 1.46 -25.15
N GLY A 72 7.42 2.10 -24.22
CA GLY A 72 7.29 3.54 -23.95
C GLY A 72 6.01 3.93 -23.20
N VAL A 73 6.00 5.15 -22.68
CA VAL A 73 4.86 5.74 -21.96
C VAL A 73 4.83 7.25 -22.21
N GLY A 74 3.63 7.82 -22.18
CA GLY A 74 3.44 9.25 -22.38
C GLY A 74 4.09 10.11 -21.28
N ILE A 75 4.29 11.39 -21.56
CA ILE A 75 4.92 12.37 -20.68
C ILE A 75 4.22 12.47 -19.31
N VAL A 76 2.91 12.26 -19.26
CA VAL A 76 2.11 12.28 -18.03
C VAL A 76 2.62 11.26 -17.00
N PHE A 77 2.97 10.05 -17.45
CA PHE A 77 3.52 9.02 -16.58
C PHE A 77 4.85 9.46 -15.93
N TRP A 78 5.71 10.13 -16.70
CA TRP A 78 7.01 10.59 -16.20
C TRP A 78 6.86 11.69 -15.14
N VAL A 79 5.96 12.64 -15.38
CA VAL A 79 5.65 13.69 -14.41
C VAL A 79 5.05 13.09 -13.13
N GLU A 80 4.15 12.11 -13.27
CA GLU A 80 3.55 11.39 -12.15
C GLU A 80 4.62 10.67 -11.31
N MET A 81 5.52 9.93 -11.94
CA MET A 81 6.59 9.19 -11.24
C MET A 81 7.60 10.12 -10.59
N ALA A 82 7.99 11.19 -11.27
CA ALA A 82 8.88 12.21 -10.71
C ALA A 82 8.25 12.87 -9.47
N ALA A 83 6.97 13.23 -9.54
CA ALA A 83 6.24 13.81 -8.41
C ALA A 83 6.20 12.85 -7.21
N LYS A 84 5.89 11.56 -7.44
CA LYS A 84 5.84 10.53 -6.38
C LYS A 84 7.20 10.36 -5.68
N ILE A 85 8.27 10.26 -6.46
CA ILE A 85 9.62 10.11 -5.92
C ILE A 85 10.02 11.36 -5.14
N LEU A 86 9.74 12.55 -5.67
CA LEU A 86 10.06 13.82 -5.01
C LEU A 86 9.31 13.97 -3.68
N ILE A 87 8.00 13.70 -3.65
CA ILE A 87 7.18 13.77 -2.43
C ILE A 87 7.72 12.81 -1.37
N THR A 88 8.02 11.56 -1.75
CA THR A 88 8.57 10.56 -0.85
C THR A 88 9.93 11.01 -0.30
N TYR A 89 10.79 11.53 -1.17
CA TYR A 89 12.10 12.03 -0.79
C TYR A 89 12.02 13.17 0.23
N ILE A 90 11.13 14.13 0.01
CA ILE A 90 10.94 15.27 0.92
C ILE A 90 10.33 14.80 2.25
N ALA A 91 9.38 13.86 2.22
CA ALA A 91 8.81 13.29 3.43
C ALA A 91 9.89 12.64 4.33
N ILE A 92 10.91 12.02 3.73
CA ILE A 92 12.06 11.47 4.46
C ILE A 92 12.95 12.58 4.99
N LEU A 93 13.26 13.61 4.18
CA LEU A 93 14.19 14.68 4.54
C LEU A 93 13.73 15.56 5.71
N ILE A 94 12.43 15.70 5.92
CA ILE A 94 11.86 16.51 7.01
C ILE A 94 12.40 16.05 8.36
N ASP A 95 12.40 14.73 8.58
CA ASP A 95 12.89 14.15 9.82
C ASP A 95 13.27 12.67 9.57
N PRO A 96 14.49 12.41 9.09
CA PRO A 96 14.93 11.08 8.69
C PRO A 96 14.95 10.09 9.86
N GLU A 97 15.29 10.58 11.06
CA GLU A 97 15.45 9.73 12.25
C GLU A 97 14.12 9.11 12.69
N HIS A 98 13.03 9.88 12.63
CA HIS A 98 11.71 9.43 13.06
C HIS A 98 10.82 8.95 11.91
N PHE A 99 11.30 8.98 10.67
CA PHE A 99 10.49 8.65 9.49
C PHE A 99 9.84 7.27 9.60
N LEU A 100 10.62 6.23 9.89
CA LEU A 100 10.12 4.85 10.00
C LEU A 100 9.10 4.70 11.12
N THR A 101 9.34 5.33 12.26
CA THR A 101 8.40 5.31 13.40
C THR A 101 7.06 5.94 13.02
N ARG A 102 7.10 7.09 12.36
CA ARG A 102 5.88 7.80 11.94
C ARG A 102 5.17 7.10 10.79
N PHE A 103 5.93 6.52 9.86
CA PHE A 103 5.37 5.69 8.79
C PHE A 103 4.58 4.51 9.37
N VAL A 104 5.16 3.75 10.28
CA VAL A 104 4.48 2.63 10.92
C VAL A 104 3.24 3.10 11.69
N LYS A 105 3.33 4.21 12.44
CA LYS A 105 2.18 4.74 13.19
C LYS A 105 1.01 5.15 12.29
N ILE A 106 1.28 5.85 11.17
CA ILE A 106 0.22 6.29 10.26
C ILE A 106 -0.43 5.10 9.54
N ILE A 107 0.35 4.11 9.11
CA ILE A 107 -0.22 2.90 8.51
C ILE A 107 -1.04 2.12 9.53
N THR A 108 -0.59 2.02 10.78
CA THR A 108 -1.36 1.37 11.86
C THR A 108 -2.67 2.09 12.15
N PHE A 109 -2.69 3.42 12.09
CA PHE A 109 -3.91 4.21 12.22
C PHE A 109 -4.91 3.86 11.12
N PHE A 110 -4.48 3.86 9.84
CA PHE A 110 -5.34 3.47 8.73
C PHE A 110 -5.78 2.00 8.82
N ALA A 111 -4.89 1.12 9.28
CA ALA A 111 -5.20 -0.28 9.50
C ALA A 111 -6.30 -0.46 10.55
N ALA A 112 -6.22 0.23 11.67
CA ALA A 112 -7.24 0.16 12.72
C ALA A 112 -8.61 0.66 12.23
N ILE A 113 -8.64 1.81 11.54
CA ILE A 113 -9.89 2.34 10.96
C ILE A 113 -10.44 1.38 9.90
N SER A 114 -9.58 0.83 9.06
CA SER A 114 -10.02 -0.07 8.00
C SER A 114 -10.61 -1.38 8.50
N ILE A 115 -10.10 -1.92 9.61
CA ILE A 115 -10.70 -3.10 10.25
C ILE A 115 -12.12 -2.79 10.71
N VAL A 116 -12.33 -1.65 11.40
CA VAL A 116 -13.66 -1.23 11.85
C VAL A 116 -14.59 -0.99 10.65
N GLY A 117 -14.10 -0.29 9.62
CA GLY A 117 -14.84 -0.04 8.39
C GLY A 117 -15.21 -1.34 7.65
N TRP A 118 -14.32 -2.32 7.61
CA TRP A 118 -14.57 -3.62 7.00
C TRP A 118 -15.57 -4.45 7.81
N LEU A 119 -15.46 -4.49 9.14
CA LEU A 119 -16.40 -5.19 10.00
C LEU A 119 -17.83 -4.66 9.87
N GLN A 120 -18.01 -3.33 9.85
CA GLN A 120 -19.35 -2.76 9.66
C GLN A 120 -19.93 -3.09 8.28
N GLN A 121 -19.09 -3.20 7.25
CA GLN A 121 -19.52 -3.60 5.90
C GLN A 121 -19.94 -5.06 5.85
N ILE A 122 -19.19 -5.98 6.51
CA ILE A 122 -19.56 -7.40 6.61
C ILE A 122 -20.86 -7.57 7.40
N ALA A 123 -21.02 -6.81 8.49
CA ALA A 123 -22.25 -6.81 9.28
C ALA A 123 -23.48 -6.24 8.55
N GLY A 124 -23.30 -5.74 7.31
CA GLY A 124 -24.41 -5.16 6.53
C GLY A 124 -24.91 -3.80 7.04
N LEU A 125 -24.18 -3.16 7.96
CA LEU A 125 -24.61 -1.87 8.56
C LEU A 125 -24.52 -0.72 7.55
N ASN A 126 -23.60 -0.79 6.60
CA ASN A 126 -23.38 0.18 5.50
C ASN A 126 -23.38 1.65 5.97
N ILE A 127 -22.70 1.90 7.09
CA ILE A 127 -22.69 3.21 7.77
C ILE A 127 -22.19 4.32 6.84
N MET A 128 -21.16 4.05 6.03
CA MET A 128 -20.61 5.02 5.08
C MET A 128 -21.65 5.45 4.04
N GLN A 129 -22.48 4.53 3.59
CA GLN A 129 -23.59 4.83 2.67
C GLN A 129 -24.67 5.69 3.33
N LYS A 130 -24.97 5.42 4.62
CA LYS A 130 -26.00 6.14 5.40
C LYS A 130 -25.57 7.55 5.79
N ILE A 131 -24.29 7.79 6.05
CA ILE A 131 -23.75 9.11 6.43
C ILE A 131 -23.69 10.05 5.22
N GLY A 132 -23.95 9.57 4.02
CA GLY A 132 -23.92 10.41 2.81
C GLY A 132 -22.52 10.86 2.39
N MET A 133 -21.45 10.26 2.93
CA MET A 133 -20.09 10.41 2.40
C MET A 133 -19.95 9.68 1.06
N VAL A 134 -20.95 9.88 0.22
CA VAL A 134 -21.06 9.24 -1.09
C VAL A 134 -20.33 10.12 -2.08
N ASN A 135 -19.29 9.59 -2.67
CA ASN A 135 -18.86 10.11 -3.94
C ASN A 135 -19.68 9.40 -5.02
N ASN A 136 -20.51 10.17 -5.75
CA ASN A 136 -21.31 9.66 -6.86
C ASN A 136 -20.47 9.37 -8.11
N ASP A 137 -19.15 9.56 -8.04
CA ASP A 137 -18.26 9.25 -9.15
C ASP A 137 -18.17 7.74 -9.33
N PHE A 138 -18.41 7.32 -10.55
CA PHE A 138 -18.33 5.93 -10.94
C PHE A 138 -16.90 5.51 -11.17
N TYR A 139 -16.53 4.39 -10.61
CA TYR A 139 -15.27 3.74 -10.86
C TYR A 139 -15.47 2.66 -11.90
N THR A 140 -14.87 2.84 -13.08
CA THR A 140 -14.89 1.82 -14.13
C THR A 140 -13.77 0.82 -13.88
N THR A 141 -14.10 -0.42 -13.59
CA THR A 141 -13.16 -1.55 -13.63
C THR A 141 -13.31 -2.26 -14.96
N VAL A 142 -12.16 -2.46 -15.61
CA VAL A 142 -12.07 -3.31 -16.80
C VAL A 142 -11.72 -4.70 -16.31
N THR A 143 -12.65 -5.63 -16.41
CA THR A 143 -12.39 -7.05 -16.17
C THR A 143 -12.28 -7.76 -17.52
N TRP A 144 -11.20 -8.55 -17.69
CA TRP A 144 -11.05 -9.41 -18.84
C TRP A 144 -11.65 -10.78 -18.48
N ASP A 145 -12.84 -11.05 -18.96
CA ASP A 145 -13.42 -12.36 -18.85
C ASP A 145 -13.64 -12.95 -20.25
N LYS A 146 -13.08 -14.15 -20.49
CA LYS A 146 -13.29 -14.95 -21.72
C LYS A 146 -13.10 -14.17 -23.04
N GLY A 147 -12.19 -13.22 -23.07
CA GLY A 147 -11.90 -12.42 -24.27
C GLY A 147 -12.82 -11.22 -24.49
N TYR A 148 -13.71 -10.93 -23.57
CA TYR A 148 -14.55 -9.73 -23.57
C TYR A 148 -14.09 -8.76 -22.49
N VAL A 149 -14.14 -7.46 -22.83
CA VAL A 149 -13.87 -6.37 -21.88
C VAL A 149 -15.21 -5.98 -21.28
N GLU A 150 -15.41 -6.33 -20.01
CA GLU A 150 -16.59 -5.89 -19.28
C GLU A 150 -16.23 -4.63 -18.47
N GLU A 151 -16.83 -3.51 -18.80
CA GLU A 151 -16.72 -2.28 -18.04
C GLU A 151 -17.82 -2.23 -16.98
N THR A 152 -17.46 -2.53 -15.74
CA THR A 152 -18.38 -2.40 -14.60
C THR A 152 -18.22 -1.05 -13.93
N GLN A 153 -19.27 -0.25 -13.91
CA GLN A 153 -19.34 1.01 -13.15
C GLN A 153 -19.70 0.70 -11.71
N ARG A 154 -18.92 1.21 -10.76
CA ARG A 154 -19.10 0.95 -9.33
C ARG A 154 -19.09 2.23 -8.53
N LYS A 155 -20.05 2.36 -7.62
CA LYS A 155 -20.13 3.48 -6.69
C LYS A 155 -19.07 3.35 -5.60
N ILE A 156 -18.48 4.46 -5.22
CA ILE A 156 -17.49 4.58 -4.16
C ILE A 156 -18.08 5.41 -3.04
N TYR A 157 -17.97 4.91 -1.82
CA TYR A 157 -18.46 5.56 -0.61
C TYR A 157 -17.29 5.81 0.34
N GLY A 158 -17.20 7.04 0.88
CA GLY A 158 -16.09 7.47 1.71
C GLY A 158 -14.88 7.95 0.89
N LEU A 159 -13.93 8.66 1.48
CA LEU A 159 -12.85 9.26 0.71
C LEU A 159 -11.52 9.37 1.46
N LEU A 160 -11.52 9.94 2.68
CA LEU A 160 -10.28 10.36 3.34
C LEU A 160 -9.65 9.29 4.23
N PHE A 161 -10.45 8.52 4.95
CA PHE A 161 -9.95 7.58 5.94
C PHE A 161 -10.33 6.13 5.67
N TYR A 162 -11.41 5.91 4.95
CA TYR A 162 -11.89 4.59 4.57
C TYR A 162 -12.77 4.70 3.34
N VAL A 163 -12.65 3.69 2.48
CA VAL A 163 -13.42 3.58 1.24
C VAL A 163 -14.06 2.21 1.17
N THR A 164 -15.29 2.16 0.71
CA THR A 164 -16.01 0.92 0.37
C THR A 164 -16.60 1.03 -1.02
N THR A 165 -16.66 -0.08 -1.73
CA THR A 165 -17.27 -0.19 -3.06
C THR A 165 -18.37 -1.24 -3.04
N GLU A 166 -19.27 -1.18 -4.03
CA GLU A 166 -20.32 -2.17 -4.22
C GLU A 166 -19.75 -3.45 -4.88
N PHE A 167 -18.86 -4.16 -4.18
CA PHE A 167 -18.38 -5.46 -4.61
C PHE A 167 -19.18 -6.58 -3.93
N GLU A 168 -19.40 -7.69 -4.63
CA GLU A 168 -19.96 -8.92 -4.04
C GLU A 168 -19.05 -9.43 -2.92
N ILE A 169 -17.73 -9.45 -3.15
CA ILE A 169 -16.74 -9.84 -2.15
C ILE A 169 -16.29 -8.60 -1.38
N LYS A 170 -16.63 -8.54 -0.10
CA LYS A 170 -16.29 -7.43 0.81
C LYS A 170 -14.85 -7.54 1.29
N ARG A 171 -13.90 -7.10 0.47
CA ARG A 171 -12.47 -7.08 0.78
C ARG A 171 -12.05 -5.74 1.37
N ASN A 172 -11.18 -5.77 2.38
CA ASN A 172 -10.65 -4.54 2.97
C ASN A 172 -9.60 -3.90 2.04
N MET A 173 -9.84 -2.68 1.61
CA MET A 173 -8.91 -1.90 0.79
C MET A 173 -8.50 -0.56 1.45
N SER A 174 -9.00 -0.28 2.66
CA SER A 174 -8.76 0.99 3.37
C SER A 174 -9.13 2.20 2.49
N ILE A 175 -8.17 3.07 2.17
CA ILE A 175 -8.32 4.24 1.29
C ILE A 175 -7.84 3.96 -0.15
N PHE A 176 -7.30 2.79 -0.42
CA PHE A 176 -6.68 2.43 -1.70
C PHE A 176 -7.70 1.93 -2.71
N THR A 177 -7.33 1.98 -4.00
CA THR A 177 -8.19 1.54 -5.09
C THR A 177 -8.41 0.03 -5.13
N GLU A 178 -7.46 -0.72 -4.57
CA GLU A 178 -7.45 -2.19 -4.62
C GLU A 178 -6.87 -2.78 -3.34
N PRO A 179 -7.38 -3.94 -2.88
CA PRO A 179 -6.80 -4.67 -1.76
C PRO A 179 -5.33 -5.06 -1.99
N GLY A 180 -4.94 -5.31 -3.25
CA GLY A 180 -3.57 -5.63 -3.65
C GLY A 180 -2.57 -4.49 -3.38
N ILE A 181 -2.98 -3.23 -3.52
CA ILE A 181 -2.15 -2.08 -3.20
C ILE A 181 -2.08 -1.88 -1.68
N TYR A 182 -3.22 -2.01 -1.02
CA TYR A 182 -3.26 -1.87 0.44
C TYR A 182 -2.36 -2.89 1.14
N GLN A 183 -2.39 -4.16 0.71
CA GLN A 183 -1.53 -5.20 1.28
C GLN A 183 -0.02 -4.91 1.08
N MET A 184 0.38 -4.28 -0.03
CA MET A 184 1.79 -3.89 -0.23
C MET A 184 2.24 -2.88 0.83
N VAL A 185 1.41 -1.89 1.14
CA VAL A 185 1.68 -0.89 2.18
C VAL A 185 1.71 -1.52 3.56
N LEU A 186 0.78 -2.45 3.85
CA LEU A 186 0.77 -3.21 5.12
C LEU A 186 2.03 -4.06 5.27
N ASN A 187 2.41 -4.82 4.23
CA ASN A 187 3.63 -5.63 4.25
C ASN A 187 4.90 -4.78 4.43
N ALA A 188 4.96 -3.59 3.82
CA ALA A 188 6.07 -2.65 4.04
C ALA A 188 6.15 -2.21 5.52
N ALA A 189 5.02 -1.88 6.15
CA ALA A 189 4.99 -1.52 7.56
C ALA A 189 5.34 -2.70 8.47
N ILE A 190 4.84 -3.90 8.17
CA ILE A 190 5.19 -5.14 8.89
C ILE A 190 6.69 -5.44 8.78
N PHE A 191 7.26 -5.29 7.58
CA PHE A 191 8.71 -5.45 7.37
C PHE A 191 9.52 -4.50 8.25
N VAL A 192 9.15 -3.22 8.31
CA VAL A 192 9.82 -2.23 9.16
C VAL A 192 9.74 -2.65 10.64
N VAL A 193 8.58 -3.08 11.13
CA VAL A 193 8.41 -3.55 12.51
C VAL A 193 9.24 -4.82 12.79
N ALA A 194 9.33 -5.71 11.81
CA ALA A 194 10.01 -7.00 11.97
C ALA A 194 11.55 -6.88 11.96
N PHE A 195 12.09 -6.12 11.00
CA PHE A 195 13.54 -6.07 10.73
C PHE A 195 14.20 -4.76 11.13
N CYS A 196 13.46 -3.65 11.14
CA CYS A 196 13.98 -2.33 11.49
C CYS A 196 13.60 -1.89 12.92
N ASN A 197 13.28 -2.83 13.80
CA ASN A 197 12.80 -2.55 15.15
C ASN A 197 13.78 -1.74 16.01
N LYS A 198 15.08 -1.79 15.70
CA LYS A 198 16.12 -0.98 16.35
C LYS A 198 16.14 0.48 15.87
N LEU A 199 15.54 0.76 14.73
CA LEU A 199 15.46 2.08 14.10
C LEU A 199 14.13 2.78 14.39
N ILE A 200 13.19 2.10 15.07
CA ILE A 200 11.90 2.66 15.44
C ILE A 200 11.82 2.89 16.95
N GLU A 201 11.37 4.06 17.33
CA GLU A 201 11.22 4.48 18.73
C GLU A 201 9.89 3.98 19.32
N LEU A 202 9.77 2.67 19.47
CA LEU A 202 8.60 2.00 20.00
C LEU A 202 8.99 0.99 21.07
N ASN A 203 8.22 0.93 22.15
CA ASN A 203 8.45 -0.09 23.15
C ASN A 203 7.91 -1.47 22.72
N ARG A 204 8.32 -2.53 23.39
CA ARG A 204 7.94 -3.91 23.04
C ARG A 204 6.42 -4.16 23.03
N LYS A 205 5.67 -3.48 23.89
CA LYS A 205 4.21 -3.62 23.95
C LYS A 205 3.56 -2.96 22.75
N GLU A 206 4.01 -1.77 22.37
CA GLU A 206 3.57 -1.06 21.18
C GLU A 206 3.87 -1.85 19.90
N ILE A 207 5.09 -2.39 19.77
CA ILE A 207 5.49 -3.23 18.63
C ILE A 207 4.54 -4.42 18.47
N LYS A 208 4.24 -5.15 19.58
CA LYS A 208 3.30 -6.28 19.52
C LYS A 208 1.90 -5.87 19.11
N LYS A 209 1.38 -4.75 19.65
CA LYS A 209 0.05 -4.21 19.33
C LYS A 209 -0.02 -3.81 17.85
N ILE A 210 0.97 -3.08 17.36
CA ILE A 210 1.07 -2.64 15.98
C ILE A 210 1.13 -3.84 15.05
N TYR A 211 2.01 -4.81 15.33
CA TYR A 211 2.13 -6.03 14.53
C TYR A 211 0.80 -6.78 14.44
N LEU A 212 0.08 -6.91 15.55
CA LEU A 212 -1.23 -7.54 15.58
C LEU A 212 -2.26 -6.80 14.70
N ILE A 213 -2.36 -5.47 14.83
CA ILE A 213 -3.29 -4.65 14.04
C ILE A 213 -2.98 -4.77 12.55
N LEU A 214 -1.72 -4.63 12.16
CA LEU A 214 -1.29 -4.73 10.76
C LEU A 214 -1.57 -6.13 10.18
N THR A 215 -1.32 -7.19 10.95
CA THR A 215 -1.59 -8.57 10.54
C THR A 215 -3.09 -8.82 10.35
N ILE A 216 -3.94 -8.36 11.28
CA ILE A 216 -5.40 -8.48 11.13
C ILE A 216 -5.86 -7.70 9.89
N ALA A 217 -5.40 -6.47 9.70
CA ALA A 217 -5.73 -5.69 8.52
C ALA A 217 -5.30 -6.41 7.23
N LEU A 218 -4.11 -7.02 7.20
CA LEU A 218 -3.63 -7.79 6.06
C LEU A 218 -4.54 -8.99 5.75
N ILE A 219 -4.94 -9.75 6.76
CA ILE A 219 -5.87 -10.89 6.59
C ILE A 219 -7.18 -10.42 5.98
N THR A 220 -7.71 -9.29 6.41
CA THR A 220 -8.99 -8.74 5.90
C THR A 220 -8.91 -8.25 4.46
N THR A 221 -7.71 -8.05 3.89
CA THR A 221 -7.55 -7.69 2.46
C THR A 221 -7.94 -8.84 1.54
N GLN A 222 -7.89 -10.09 2.01
CA GLN A 222 -8.12 -11.30 1.22
C GLN A 222 -7.31 -11.29 -0.08
N SER A 223 -6.03 -10.89 0.02
CA SER A 223 -5.11 -10.79 -1.11
C SER A 223 -4.06 -11.89 -1.04
N THR A 224 -4.05 -12.79 -2.03
CA THR A 224 -3.10 -13.92 -2.07
C THR A 224 -1.65 -13.45 -2.15
N SER A 225 -1.39 -12.43 -2.99
CA SER A 225 -0.05 -11.81 -3.05
C SER A 225 0.36 -11.18 -1.72
N GLY A 226 -0.61 -10.66 -0.94
CA GLY A 226 -0.37 -10.15 0.40
C GLY A 226 0.05 -11.22 1.39
N TYR A 227 -0.62 -12.35 1.35
CA TYR A 227 -0.27 -13.50 2.20
C TYR A 227 1.10 -14.08 1.86
N PHE A 228 1.43 -14.14 0.57
CA PHE A 228 2.76 -14.55 0.12
C PHE A 228 3.84 -13.60 0.62
N GLY A 229 3.67 -12.28 0.45
CA GLY A 229 4.60 -11.27 0.98
C GLY A 229 4.77 -11.37 2.49
N TYR A 230 3.67 -11.56 3.23
CA TYR A 230 3.71 -11.76 4.68
C TYR A 230 4.46 -13.04 5.06
N ALA A 231 4.22 -14.14 4.36
CA ALA A 231 4.92 -15.42 4.60
C ALA A 231 6.44 -15.27 4.40
N VAL A 232 6.89 -14.54 3.36
CA VAL A 232 8.30 -14.23 3.15
C VAL A 232 8.89 -13.42 4.31
N ILE A 233 8.16 -12.42 4.83
CA ILE A 233 8.60 -11.65 6.00
C ILE A 233 8.72 -12.55 7.24
N VAL A 234 7.73 -13.37 7.51
CA VAL A 234 7.74 -14.31 8.64
C VAL A 234 8.91 -15.29 8.53
N LEU A 235 9.11 -15.87 7.33
CA LEU A 235 10.26 -16.75 7.06
C LEU A 235 11.58 -16.02 7.32
N GLY A 236 11.73 -14.80 6.83
CA GLY A 236 12.92 -13.99 7.07
C GLY A 236 13.18 -13.75 8.56
N VAL A 237 12.14 -13.45 9.35
CA VAL A 237 12.26 -13.31 10.82
C VAL A 237 12.70 -14.62 11.47
N LEU A 238 12.14 -15.73 11.05
CA LEU A 238 12.49 -17.05 11.59
C LEU A 238 13.95 -17.42 11.27
N LEU A 239 14.36 -17.19 10.02
CA LEU A 239 15.74 -17.43 9.57
C LEU A 239 16.77 -16.58 10.34
N THR A 240 16.43 -15.33 10.63
CA THR A 240 17.35 -14.42 11.34
C THR A 240 17.39 -14.63 12.86
N ARG A 241 16.36 -15.26 13.44
CA ARG A 241 16.27 -15.50 14.89
C ARG A 241 16.62 -16.93 15.30
N SER A 242 16.50 -17.89 14.40
CA SER A 242 16.75 -19.31 14.68
C SER A 242 18.20 -19.68 14.42
N ALA A 243 18.91 -20.16 15.43
CA ALA A 243 20.23 -20.73 15.30
C ALA A 243 20.20 -22.23 14.87
N ASP A 244 19.04 -22.89 14.95
CA ASP A 244 18.88 -24.32 14.71
C ASP A 244 18.26 -24.63 13.35
N THR A 245 19.01 -25.36 12.54
CA THR A 245 18.62 -25.80 11.17
C THR A 245 17.36 -26.70 11.15
N ARG A 246 17.12 -27.48 12.21
CA ARG A 246 15.94 -28.33 12.30
C ARG A 246 14.65 -27.50 12.47
N THR A 247 14.72 -26.49 13.31
CA THR A 247 13.63 -25.54 13.53
C THR A 247 13.32 -24.75 12.27
N ILE A 248 14.35 -24.31 11.51
CA ILE A 248 14.19 -23.62 10.22
C ILE A 248 13.45 -24.51 9.21
N LYS A 249 13.85 -25.78 9.07
CA LYS A 249 13.18 -26.73 8.16
C LYS A 249 11.69 -26.88 8.50
N ASN A 250 11.36 -27.03 9.77
CA ASN A 250 9.98 -27.16 10.21
C ASN A 250 9.14 -25.93 9.85
N TYR A 251 9.67 -24.72 10.02
CA TYR A 251 8.98 -23.49 9.64
C TYR A 251 8.80 -23.35 8.12
N ILE A 252 9.81 -23.75 7.31
CA ILE A 252 9.69 -23.80 5.86
C ILE A 252 8.55 -24.75 5.47
N TYR A 253 8.46 -25.94 6.06
CA TYR A 253 7.37 -26.89 5.78
C TYR A 253 6.00 -26.30 6.17
N ILE A 254 5.88 -25.63 7.32
CA ILE A 254 4.62 -24.99 7.73
C ILE A 254 4.20 -23.90 6.73
N ILE A 255 5.14 -23.05 6.28
CA ILE A 255 4.85 -21.99 5.30
C ILE A 255 4.45 -22.60 3.96
N LEU A 256 5.16 -23.63 3.48
CA LEU A 256 4.80 -24.34 2.25
C LEU A 256 3.42 -24.99 2.35
N MET A 257 3.09 -25.60 3.50
CA MET A 257 1.76 -26.18 3.74
C MET A 257 0.66 -25.11 3.76
N ILE A 258 0.90 -23.97 4.42
CA ILE A 258 -0.06 -22.86 4.40
C ILE A 258 -0.23 -22.33 2.97
N GLY A 259 0.87 -22.14 2.24
CA GLY A 259 0.83 -21.73 0.83
C GLY A 259 0.04 -22.70 -0.04
N LEU A 260 0.24 -24.00 0.14
CA LEU A 260 -0.50 -25.03 -0.57
C LEU A 260 -2.00 -25.00 -0.22
N VAL A 261 -2.35 -24.86 1.06
CA VAL A 261 -3.75 -24.77 1.49
C VAL A 261 -4.43 -23.53 0.91
N VAL A 262 -3.73 -22.40 0.86
CA VAL A 262 -4.25 -21.16 0.25
C VAL A 262 -4.44 -21.33 -1.25
N LEU A 263 -3.49 -21.95 -1.96
CA LEU A 263 -3.60 -22.21 -3.40
C LEU A 263 -4.73 -23.17 -3.72
N VAL A 264 -4.84 -24.29 -2.97
CA VAL A 264 -5.93 -25.26 -3.14
C VAL A 264 -7.28 -24.65 -2.78
N GLY A 265 -7.34 -23.85 -1.72
CA GLY A 265 -8.55 -23.12 -1.33
C GLY A 265 -9.00 -22.13 -2.40
N ASP A 266 -8.06 -21.36 -2.95
CA ASP A 266 -8.34 -20.41 -4.04
C ASP A 266 -8.82 -21.13 -5.30
N TYR A 267 -8.17 -22.23 -5.68
CA TYR A 267 -8.59 -23.08 -6.80
C TYR A 267 -9.98 -23.68 -6.59
N SER A 268 -10.28 -24.17 -5.39
CA SER A 268 -11.59 -24.76 -5.07
C SER A 268 -12.73 -23.74 -5.08
N ILE A 269 -12.46 -22.47 -4.73
CA ILE A 269 -13.46 -21.39 -4.66
C ILE A 269 -13.67 -20.74 -6.03
N ARG A 270 -12.60 -20.53 -6.80
CA ARG A 270 -12.61 -19.76 -8.06
C ARG A 270 -12.61 -20.64 -9.32
N GLY A 271 -12.34 -21.94 -9.19
CA GLY A 271 -12.26 -22.83 -10.35
C GLY A 271 -11.20 -22.37 -11.35
N ASN A 272 -11.61 -22.23 -12.63
CA ASN A 272 -10.70 -21.80 -13.71
C ASN A 272 -10.24 -20.34 -13.59
N ASP A 273 -10.86 -19.52 -12.74
CA ASP A 273 -10.47 -18.13 -12.47
C ASP A 273 -9.47 -18.02 -11.30
N SER A 274 -8.85 -19.12 -10.93
CA SER A 274 -7.84 -19.16 -9.86
C SER A 274 -6.54 -18.49 -10.27
N LEU A 275 -5.66 -18.23 -9.29
CA LEU A 275 -4.35 -17.58 -9.45
C LEU A 275 -3.35 -18.31 -10.36
N ILE A 276 -3.70 -19.48 -10.85
CA ILE A 276 -2.84 -20.30 -11.71
C ILE A 276 -2.97 -19.87 -13.18
N TYR A 277 -3.84 -18.90 -13.48
CA TYR A 277 -3.99 -18.30 -14.81
C TYR A 277 -3.59 -16.83 -14.82
#